data_2c31b70cf21f1f13877facdc1989818b
#
_entry.id   2c31b70cf21f1f13877facdc1989818b
#
_cell.length_a   1.000
_cell.length_b   1.000
_cell.length_c   1.000
_cell.angle_alpha   90.00
_cell.angle_beta   90.00
_cell.angle_gamma   90.00
#
_symmetry.space_group_name_H-M   'P 1'
#
loop_
_entity.id
_entity.type
_entity.pdbx_description
1 polymer ?
#
loop_
_entity_poly.entity_id
_entity_poly.type
_entity_poly.pdbx_seq_one_letter_code
_entity_poly.pdbx_strand_id
1 'polypeptide(L)'
;MMTTSLATVAVIGSGTMGAGIAEVAAAAGHPVRIFDINPKAVDQAIEGIAGRLASRVARGKLASEQADALLARLHPAHDLAALADADLVIEAASERLEVKTALFAQLAAICAPSTLLTSNTSSISITAIAAGVKNPERVAGLHFFNPAPVMKLVEVVSGLATSTEVVEQLCQCVSGWGKQPVRCRSTPGF
;
A
#
# COMPACT_ATOMS: atom_id res chain seq x y z
N MET A 1 -23.36 -7.73 -7.79
CA MET A 1 -22.04 -7.35 -8.33
C MET A 1 -21.00 -8.07 -7.51
N MET A 2 -20.16 -8.90 -8.13
CA MET A 2 -19.05 -9.54 -7.43
C MET A 2 -18.03 -8.45 -7.11
N THR A 3 -17.85 -8.13 -5.85
CA THR A 3 -16.73 -7.32 -5.37
C THR A 3 -15.46 -8.12 -5.65
N THR A 4 -14.67 -7.67 -6.61
CA THR A 4 -13.37 -8.28 -6.90
C THR A 4 -12.54 -8.17 -5.63
N SER A 5 -12.20 -9.30 -5.04
CA SER A 5 -11.36 -9.35 -3.85
C SER A 5 -9.97 -8.81 -4.21
N LEU A 6 -9.47 -7.82 -3.46
CA LEU A 6 -8.10 -7.32 -3.61
C LEU A 6 -7.16 -8.37 -3.01
N ALA A 7 -6.66 -9.29 -3.82
CA ALA A 7 -5.87 -10.44 -3.36
C ALA A 7 -4.39 -10.09 -3.21
N THR A 8 -3.75 -9.61 -4.27
CA THR A 8 -2.31 -9.30 -4.29
C THR A 8 -2.07 -7.81 -4.08
N VAL A 9 -1.23 -7.49 -3.11
CA VAL A 9 -0.84 -6.11 -2.76
C VAL A 9 0.60 -5.86 -3.19
N ALA A 10 0.86 -4.71 -3.79
CA ALA A 10 2.19 -4.21 -4.05
C ALA A 10 2.44 -2.93 -3.23
N VAL A 11 3.62 -2.83 -2.65
CA VAL A 11 4.07 -1.64 -1.92
C VAL A 11 5.32 -1.09 -2.61
N ILE A 12 5.29 0.19 -2.94
CA ILE A 12 6.41 0.91 -3.53
C ILE A 12 7.01 1.85 -2.51
N GLY A 13 8.30 1.71 -2.29
CA GLY A 13 9.02 2.34 -1.19
C GLY A 13 9.13 1.39 0.00
N SER A 14 10.34 1.18 0.47
CA SER A 14 10.65 0.25 1.56
C SER A 14 11.18 0.93 2.82
N GLY A 15 10.96 2.24 2.94
CA GLY A 15 11.21 2.99 4.15
C GLY A 15 10.29 2.59 5.30
N THR A 16 10.31 3.36 6.37
CA THR A 16 9.52 3.08 7.60
C THR A 16 8.03 2.86 7.30
N MET A 17 7.42 3.73 6.50
CA MET A 17 5.99 3.60 6.17
C MET A 17 5.73 2.42 5.24
N GLY A 18 6.50 2.28 4.15
CA GLY A 18 6.31 1.19 3.19
C GLY A 18 6.52 -0.18 3.83
N ALA A 19 7.54 -0.36 4.66
CA ALA A 19 7.78 -1.59 5.41
C ALA A 19 6.63 -1.91 6.37
N GLY A 20 6.13 -0.89 7.10
CA GLY A 20 5.01 -1.06 8.02
C GLY A 20 3.71 -1.42 7.31
N ILE A 21 3.42 -0.79 6.16
CA ILE A 21 2.24 -1.10 5.33
C ILE A 21 2.32 -2.52 4.78
N ALA A 22 3.50 -2.93 4.29
CA ALA A 22 3.73 -4.29 3.80
C ALA A 22 3.49 -5.34 4.91
N GLU A 23 3.99 -5.08 6.11
CA GLU A 23 3.75 -5.93 7.29
C GLU A 23 2.25 -6.06 7.60
N VAL A 24 1.51 -4.95 7.58
CA VAL A 24 0.05 -4.94 7.83
C VAL A 24 -0.69 -5.78 6.79
N ALA A 25 -0.41 -5.59 5.52
CA ALA A 25 -1.05 -6.33 4.44
C ALA A 25 -0.71 -7.83 4.49
N ALA A 26 0.55 -8.18 4.75
CA ALA A 26 0.97 -9.58 4.92
C ALA A 26 0.33 -10.24 6.15
N ALA A 27 0.20 -9.51 7.26
CA ALA A 27 -0.49 -10.00 8.46
C ALA A 27 -1.97 -10.28 8.19
N ALA A 28 -2.60 -9.55 7.28
CA ALA A 28 -3.99 -9.76 6.86
C ALA A 28 -4.15 -10.93 5.87
N GLY A 29 -3.07 -11.55 5.42
CA GLY A 29 -3.08 -12.73 4.55
C GLY A 29 -2.80 -12.48 3.08
N HIS A 30 -2.48 -11.24 2.69
CA HIS A 30 -2.16 -10.93 1.31
C HIS A 30 -0.72 -11.31 0.95
N PRO A 31 -0.47 -11.90 -0.24
CA PRO A 31 0.84 -11.85 -0.85
C PRO A 31 1.21 -10.38 -1.12
N VAL A 32 2.40 -9.97 -0.69
CA VAL A 32 2.87 -8.59 -0.82
C VAL A 32 4.16 -8.56 -1.61
N ARG A 33 4.18 -7.77 -2.68
CA ARG A 33 5.40 -7.46 -3.43
C ARG A 33 5.90 -6.10 -3.01
N ILE A 34 7.18 -6.02 -2.67
CA ILE A 34 7.83 -4.79 -2.23
C ILE A 34 8.85 -4.37 -3.28
N PHE A 35 8.69 -3.18 -3.81
CA PHE A 35 9.61 -2.57 -4.75
C PHE A 35 10.23 -1.30 -4.16
N ASP A 36 11.52 -1.14 -4.36
CA ASP A 36 12.25 0.10 -4.10
C ASP A 36 13.31 0.27 -5.20
N ILE A 37 13.63 1.51 -5.54
CA ILE A 37 14.72 1.82 -6.47
C ILE A 37 16.08 1.33 -5.95
N ASN A 38 16.20 1.16 -4.64
CA ASN A 38 17.35 0.54 -3.99
C ASN A 38 16.97 -0.89 -3.55
N PRO A 39 17.38 -1.94 -4.26
CA PRO A 39 17.03 -3.32 -3.90
C PRO A 39 17.47 -3.73 -2.49
N LYS A 40 18.63 -3.22 -2.04
CA LYS A 40 19.12 -3.49 -0.68
C LYS A 40 18.19 -2.95 0.40
N ALA A 41 17.48 -1.85 0.12
CA ALA A 41 16.50 -1.31 1.05
C ALA A 41 15.30 -2.26 1.25
N VAL A 42 14.92 -3.01 0.22
CA VAL A 42 13.87 -4.03 0.34
C VAL A 42 14.30 -5.16 1.25
N ASP A 43 15.51 -5.68 1.06
CA ASP A 43 16.05 -6.74 1.91
C ASP A 43 16.14 -6.29 3.37
N GLN A 44 16.64 -5.10 3.60
CA GLN A 44 16.71 -4.50 4.95
C GLN A 44 15.34 -4.31 5.59
N ALA A 45 14.33 -3.94 4.79
CA ALA A 45 12.96 -3.79 5.28
C ALA A 45 12.39 -5.14 5.73
N ILE A 46 12.57 -6.19 4.94
CA ILE A 46 12.12 -7.55 5.27
C ILE A 46 12.85 -8.08 6.50
N GLU A 47 14.18 -7.89 6.59
CA GLU A 47 14.95 -8.24 7.78
C GLU A 47 14.47 -7.50 9.03
N GLY A 48 14.17 -6.22 8.90
CA GLY A 48 13.61 -5.42 9.99
C GLY A 48 12.23 -5.92 10.47
N ILE A 49 11.38 -6.31 9.54
CA ILE A 49 10.08 -6.95 9.86
C ILE A 49 10.31 -8.27 10.59
N ALA A 50 11.21 -9.12 10.07
CA ALA A 50 11.55 -10.40 10.70
C ALA A 50 12.04 -10.23 12.13
N GLY A 51 12.89 -9.24 12.38
CA GLY A 51 13.40 -8.94 13.73
C GLY A 51 12.30 -8.49 14.70
N ARG A 52 11.36 -7.66 14.24
CA ARG A 52 10.21 -7.26 15.08
C ARG A 52 9.27 -8.43 15.39
N LEU A 53 9.02 -9.28 14.41
CA LEU A 53 8.19 -10.48 14.62
C LEU A 53 8.86 -11.46 15.58
N ALA A 54 10.17 -11.70 15.42
CA ALA A 54 10.92 -12.56 16.33
C ALA A 54 10.87 -12.05 17.79
N SER A 55 10.97 -10.74 17.97
CA SER A 55 10.83 -10.12 19.30
C SER A 55 9.43 -10.33 19.89
N ARG A 56 8.39 -10.27 19.08
CA ARG A 56 7.01 -10.53 19.53
C ARG A 56 6.79 -11.99 19.88
N VAL A 57 7.37 -12.90 19.11
CA VAL A 57 7.32 -14.35 19.41
C VAL A 57 8.03 -14.63 20.73
N ALA A 58 9.24 -14.09 20.92
CA ALA A 58 10.00 -14.26 22.15
C ALA A 58 9.27 -13.75 23.41
N ARG A 59 8.41 -12.74 23.25
CA ARG A 59 7.58 -12.17 24.34
C ARG A 59 6.23 -12.87 24.49
N GLY A 60 5.96 -13.94 23.74
CA GLY A 60 4.69 -14.65 23.77
C GLY A 60 3.48 -13.87 23.21
N LYS A 61 3.74 -12.81 22.41
CA LYS A 61 2.69 -11.95 21.82
C LYS A 61 2.27 -12.36 20.41
N LEU A 62 2.96 -13.32 19.82
CA LEU A 62 2.71 -13.84 18.49
C LEU A 62 3.17 -15.29 18.44
N ALA A 63 2.39 -16.16 17.81
CA ALA A 63 2.81 -17.55 17.57
C ALA A 63 3.89 -17.58 16.47
N SER A 64 4.85 -18.50 16.60
CA SER A 64 5.94 -18.66 15.64
C SER A 64 5.42 -18.93 14.23
N GLU A 65 4.42 -19.79 14.12
CA GLU A 65 3.78 -20.17 12.85
C GLU A 65 3.12 -18.96 12.16
N GLN A 66 2.56 -18.04 12.94
CA GLN A 66 1.98 -16.80 12.42
C GLN A 66 3.06 -15.86 11.87
N ALA A 67 4.19 -15.76 12.59
CA ALA A 67 5.33 -14.97 12.12
C ALA A 67 5.92 -15.53 10.81
N ASP A 68 6.11 -16.83 10.74
CA ASP A 68 6.64 -17.52 9.56
C ASP A 68 5.69 -17.37 8.36
N ALA A 69 4.39 -17.51 8.58
CA ALA A 69 3.38 -17.35 7.55
C ALA A 69 3.34 -15.91 7.00
N LEU A 70 3.47 -14.90 7.87
CA LEU A 70 3.54 -13.50 7.45
C LEU A 70 4.80 -13.25 6.60
N LEU A 71 5.96 -13.68 7.05
CA LEU A 71 7.22 -13.51 6.32
C LEU A 71 7.19 -14.21 4.96
N ALA A 72 6.56 -15.38 4.87
CA ALA A 72 6.41 -16.11 3.61
C ALA A 72 5.57 -15.37 2.56
N ARG A 73 4.78 -14.37 2.95
CA ARG A 73 3.97 -13.54 2.05
C ARG A 73 4.71 -12.31 1.54
N LEU A 74 5.88 -11.97 2.07
CA LEU A 74 6.68 -10.81 1.64
C LEU A 74 7.65 -11.22 0.53
N HIS A 75 7.53 -10.59 -0.63
CA HIS A 75 8.30 -10.90 -1.82
C HIS A 75 8.98 -9.65 -2.37
N PRO A 76 10.32 -9.62 -2.47
CA PRO A 76 11.00 -8.56 -3.19
C PRO A 76 10.60 -8.53 -4.66
N ALA A 77 10.35 -7.34 -5.20
CA ALA A 77 10.19 -7.11 -6.63
C ALA A 77 11.41 -6.39 -7.17
N HIS A 78 11.96 -6.87 -8.29
CA HIS A 78 13.21 -6.34 -8.86
C HIS A 78 12.97 -5.18 -9.82
N ASP A 79 11.77 -5.06 -10.36
CA ASP A 79 11.35 -3.98 -11.24
C ASP A 79 9.85 -3.71 -11.10
N LEU A 80 9.39 -2.62 -11.71
CA LEU A 80 7.97 -2.25 -11.69
C LEU A 80 7.09 -3.25 -12.48
N ALA A 81 7.64 -3.90 -13.50
CA ALA A 81 6.90 -4.89 -14.29
C ALA A 81 6.47 -6.10 -13.45
N ALA A 82 7.21 -6.41 -12.40
CA ALA A 82 6.84 -7.44 -11.43
C ALA A 82 5.57 -7.13 -10.63
N LEU A 83 5.05 -5.90 -10.70
CA LEU A 83 3.83 -5.46 -10.03
C LEU A 83 2.59 -5.53 -10.94
N ALA A 84 2.73 -5.99 -12.19
CA ALA A 84 1.69 -5.92 -13.21
C ALA A 84 0.38 -6.64 -12.84
N ASP A 85 0.46 -7.70 -12.05
CA ASP A 85 -0.69 -8.51 -11.61
C ASP A 85 -1.17 -8.16 -10.19
N ALA A 86 -0.71 -7.07 -9.61
CA ALA A 86 -1.23 -6.59 -8.34
C ALA A 86 -2.67 -6.09 -8.48
N ASP A 87 -3.49 -6.35 -7.47
CA ASP A 87 -4.85 -5.83 -7.37
C ASP A 87 -4.89 -4.44 -6.72
N LEU A 88 -3.96 -4.21 -5.81
CA LEU A 88 -3.79 -2.95 -5.08
C LEU A 88 -2.32 -2.57 -5.03
N VAL A 89 -2.01 -1.35 -5.46
CA VAL A 89 -0.68 -0.76 -5.32
C VAL A 89 -0.75 0.38 -4.31
N ILE A 90 0.15 0.36 -3.32
CA ILE A 90 0.29 1.41 -2.31
C ILE A 90 1.68 2.02 -2.45
N GLU A 91 1.73 3.25 -2.92
CA GLU A 91 2.96 4.02 -3.05
C GLU A 91 3.27 4.75 -1.74
N ALA A 92 4.45 4.51 -1.19
CA ALA A 92 4.97 5.11 0.03
C ALA A 92 6.44 5.55 -0.14
N ALA A 93 6.75 6.08 -1.31
CA ALA A 93 8.10 6.52 -1.69
C ALA A 93 8.31 8.02 -1.36
N SER A 94 8.84 8.77 -2.31
CA SER A 94 9.18 10.18 -2.13
C SER A 94 7.94 11.08 -2.02
N GLU A 95 7.99 12.10 -1.15
CA GLU A 95 6.93 13.13 -1.02
C GLU A 95 7.17 14.30 -2.02
N ARG A 96 7.36 13.95 -3.29
CA ARG A 96 7.54 14.88 -4.41
C ARG A 96 6.53 14.59 -5.51
N LEU A 97 5.76 15.61 -5.88
CA LEU A 97 4.68 15.47 -6.87
C LEU A 97 5.18 14.94 -8.22
N GLU A 98 6.30 15.46 -8.72
CA GLU A 98 6.85 15.05 -10.02
C GLU A 98 7.22 13.56 -10.04
N VAL A 99 7.77 13.06 -8.94
CA VAL A 99 8.13 11.65 -8.79
C VAL A 99 6.89 10.78 -8.78
N LYS A 100 5.88 11.18 -8.00
CA LYS A 100 4.61 10.45 -7.91
C LYS A 100 3.87 10.44 -9.25
N THR A 101 3.79 11.58 -9.93
CA THR A 101 3.11 11.71 -11.22
C THR A 101 3.74 10.78 -12.27
N ALA A 102 5.06 10.78 -12.38
CA ALA A 102 5.80 9.92 -13.29
C ALA A 102 5.60 8.43 -12.95
N LEU A 103 5.66 8.08 -11.68
CA LEU A 103 5.47 6.71 -11.21
C LEU A 103 4.04 6.20 -11.50
N PHE A 104 3.02 7.01 -11.21
CA PHE A 104 1.63 6.61 -11.44
C PHE A 104 1.31 6.45 -12.92
N ALA A 105 1.91 7.26 -13.79
CA ALA A 105 1.80 7.08 -15.24
C ALA A 105 2.41 5.74 -15.69
N GLN A 106 3.55 5.36 -15.15
CA GLN A 106 4.17 4.06 -15.42
C GLN A 106 3.32 2.90 -14.89
N LEU A 107 2.82 3.00 -13.68
CA LEU A 107 1.96 1.98 -13.08
C LEU A 107 0.66 1.80 -13.88
N ALA A 108 0.08 2.89 -14.36
CA ALA A 108 -1.12 2.84 -15.19
C ALA A 108 -0.90 2.11 -16.52
N ALA A 109 0.33 2.16 -17.05
CA ALA A 109 0.71 1.43 -18.28
C ALA A 109 1.01 -0.05 -18.01
N ILE A 110 1.54 -0.38 -16.84
CA ILE A 110 1.97 -1.73 -16.47
C ILE A 110 0.82 -2.56 -15.89
N CYS A 111 0.06 -1.99 -14.97
CA CYS A 111 -1.00 -2.70 -14.25
C CYS A 111 -2.30 -2.77 -15.04
N ALA A 112 -3.10 -3.80 -14.74
CA ALA A 112 -4.43 -3.94 -15.31
C ALA A 112 -5.32 -2.72 -14.99
N PRO A 113 -6.31 -2.37 -15.84
CA PRO A 113 -7.24 -1.27 -15.58
C PRO A 113 -8.04 -1.42 -14.27
N SER A 114 -8.20 -2.64 -13.78
CA SER A 114 -8.87 -2.96 -12.52
C SER A 114 -8.00 -2.76 -11.28
N THR A 115 -6.68 -2.62 -11.44
CA THR A 115 -5.76 -2.40 -10.32
C THR A 115 -6.03 -1.05 -9.67
N LEU A 116 -6.21 -1.02 -8.36
CA LEU A 116 -6.31 0.21 -7.60
C LEU A 116 -4.92 0.79 -7.35
N LEU A 117 -4.73 2.05 -7.71
CA LEU A 117 -3.47 2.77 -7.55
C LEU A 117 -3.62 3.79 -6.43
N THR A 118 -2.87 3.62 -5.35
CA THR A 118 -3.00 4.49 -4.17
C THR A 118 -1.67 5.09 -3.74
N SER A 119 -1.73 6.26 -3.12
CA SER A 119 -0.59 6.93 -2.51
C SER A 119 -0.81 7.10 -1.01
N ASN A 120 0.25 6.85 -0.23
CA ASN A 120 0.30 7.12 1.21
C ASN A 120 0.67 8.57 1.53
N THR A 121 0.64 9.47 0.54
CA THR A 121 0.94 10.88 0.78
C THR A 121 0.09 11.46 1.91
N SER A 122 0.68 12.34 2.71
CA SER A 122 -0.02 13.05 3.80
C SER A 122 -0.62 14.38 3.35
N SER A 123 -0.20 14.93 2.21
CA SER A 123 -0.54 16.31 1.83
C SER A 123 -0.61 16.59 0.34
N ILE A 124 0.00 15.75 -0.52
CA ILE A 124 0.01 15.97 -1.98
C ILE A 124 -1.38 15.67 -2.55
N SER A 125 -1.86 16.54 -3.42
CA SER A 125 -3.16 16.40 -4.07
C SER A 125 -3.28 15.08 -4.86
N ILE A 126 -4.23 14.26 -4.48
CA ILE A 126 -4.57 13.02 -5.21
C ILE A 126 -5.02 13.34 -6.64
N THR A 127 -5.77 14.40 -6.81
CA THR A 127 -6.19 14.90 -8.13
C THR A 127 -4.98 15.21 -9.01
N ALA A 128 -3.96 15.85 -8.46
CA ALA A 128 -2.72 16.16 -9.20
C ALA A 128 -1.93 14.90 -9.55
N ILE A 129 -1.84 13.93 -8.65
CA ILE A 129 -1.18 12.64 -8.91
C ILE A 129 -1.90 11.89 -10.06
N ALA A 130 -3.21 11.94 -10.09
CA ALA A 130 -4.05 11.24 -11.07
C ALA A 130 -4.11 11.94 -12.44
N ALA A 131 -3.64 13.17 -12.58
CA ALA A 131 -3.85 13.99 -13.78
C ALA A 131 -3.30 13.38 -15.08
N GLY A 132 -2.22 12.58 -14.98
CA GLY A 132 -1.61 11.90 -16.14
C GLY A 132 -1.94 10.41 -16.24
N VAL A 133 -2.87 9.92 -15.43
CA VAL A 133 -3.19 8.50 -15.34
C VAL A 133 -4.38 8.15 -16.24
N LYS A 134 -4.23 7.13 -17.07
CA LYS A 134 -5.37 6.53 -17.77
C LYS A 134 -6.27 5.84 -16.76
N ASN A 135 -7.57 6.08 -16.84
CA ASN A 135 -8.58 5.62 -15.87
C ASN A 135 -8.29 6.18 -14.45
N PRO A 136 -8.32 7.51 -14.29
CA PRO A 136 -7.99 8.17 -13.02
C PRO A 136 -8.99 7.88 -11.89
N GLU A 137 -10.15 7.33 -12.20
CA GLU A 137 -11.18 6.93 -11.24
C GLU A 137 -10.70 5.84 -10.27
N ARG A 138 -9.63 5.11 -10.62
CA ARG A 138 -9.01 4.08 -9.79
C ARG A 138 -7.88 4.59 -8.89
N VAL A 139 -7.59 5.88 -8.94
CA VAL A 139 -6.54 6.51 -8.13
C VAL A 139 -7.16 7.13 -6.89
N ALA A 140 -6.57 6.82 -5.73
CA ALA A 140 -6.99 7.35 -4.43
C ALA A 140 -5.78 7.57 -3.52
N GLY A 141 -5.99 8.27 -2.42
CA GLY A 141 -5.07 8.28 -1.28
C GLY A 141 -5.42 7.14 -0.32
N LEU A 142 -4.40 6.53 0.23
CA LEU A 142 -4.52 5.53 1.30
C LEU A 142 -3.45 5.85 2.34
N HIS A 143 -3.82 6.73 3.28
CA HIS A 143 -2.88 7.34 4.21
C HIS A 143 -2.88 6.62 5.54
N PHE A 144 -1.78 5.92 5.81
CA PHE A 144 -1.49 5.27 7.08
C PHE A 144 -0.72 6.21 8.01
N PHE A 145 -0.84 5.99 9.29
CA PHE A 145 -0.11 6.75 10.32
C PHE A 145 1.02 5.91 10.91
N ASN A 146 2.11 6.57 11.24
CA ASN A 146 3.32 5.93 11.79
C ASN A 146 3.15 5.64 13.31
N PRO A 147 3.42 4.41 13.76
CA PRO A 147 3.77 3.19 13.03
C PRO A 147 2.55 2.48 12.42
N ALA A 148 2.60 2.16 11.14
CA ALA A 148 1.46 1.55 10.44
C ALA A 148 0.94 0.26 11.10
N PRO A 149 1.78 -0.65 11.62
CA PRO A 149 1.28 -1.85 12.32
C PRO A 149 0.50 -1.57 13.61
N VAL A 150 0.71 -0.40 14.23
CA VAL A 150 0.14 -0.04 15.53
C VAL A 150 -1.09 0.86 15.39
N MET A 151 -0.99 1.86 14.52
CA MET A 151 -2.04 2.87 14.35
C MET A 151 -3.23 2.30 13.60
N LYS A 152 -4.42 2.46 14.16
CA LYS A 152 -5.66 1.91 13.59
C LYS A 152 -6.24 2.77 12.48
N LEU A 153 -6.08 4.08 12.56
CA LEU A 153 -6.66 5.03 11.61
C LEU A 153 -5.99 4.90 10.23
N VAL A 154 -6.82 4.85 9.18
CA VAL A 154 -6.39 4.97 7.79
C VAL A 154 -7.34 5.95 7.10
N GLU A 155 -6.79 6.98 6.49
CA GLU A 155 -7.56 7.91 5.67
C GLU A 155 -7.65 7.39 4.23
N VAL A 156 -8.88 7.24 3.75
CA VAL A 156 -9.16 6.92 2.35
C VAL A 156 -9.54 8.22 1.65
N VAL A 157 -8.64 8.71 0.81
CA VAL A 157 -8.72 10.07 0.26
C VAL A 157 -9.16 10.03 -1.20
N SER A 158 -10.28 10.67 -1.51
CA SER A 158 -10.75 10.79 -2.89
C SER A 158 -10.25 12.08 -3.53
N GLY A 159 -9.65 11.96 -4.73
CA GLY A 159 -9.46 13.08 -5.65
C GLY A 159 -10.74 13.36 -6.43
N LEU A 160 -10.70 14.35 -7.32
CA LEU A 160 -11.88 14.74 -8.13
C LEU A 160 -12.41 13.59 -8.99
N ALA A 161 -11.52 12.77 -9.55
CA ALA A 161 -11.89 11.68 -10.44
C ALA A 161 -12.14 10.35 -9.72
N THR A 162 -11.75 10.19 -8.46
CA THR A 162 -11.87 8.92 -7.73
C THR A 162 -13.31 8.45 -7.67
N SER A 163 -13.58 7.21 -8.12
CA SER A 163 -14.92 6.67 -8.06
C SER A 163 -15.35 6.28 -6.63
N THR A 164 -16.65 6.32 -6.39
CA THR A 164 -17.23 5.91 -5.10
C THR A 164 -16.96 4.43 -4.81
N GLU A 165 -17.01 3.59 -5.84
CA GLU A 165 -16.74 2.15 -5.76
C GLU A 165 -15.31 1.86 -5.30
N VAL A 166 -14.33 2.63 -5.79
CA VAL A 166 -12.92 2.51 -5.37
C VAL A 166 -12.76 2.87 -3.90
N VAL A 167 -13.38 3.96 -3.45
CA VAL A 167 -13.38 4.35 -2.03
C VAL A 167 -13.99 3.25 -1.17
N GLU A 168 -15.11 2.69 -1.61
CA GLU A 168 -15.79 1.59 -0.91
C GLU A 168 -14.89 0.35 -0.77
N GLN A 169 -14.29 -0.08 -1.89
CA GLN A 169 -13.38 -1.23 -1.92
C GLN A 169 -12.18 -1.01 -0.98
N LEU A 170 -11.59 0.18 -0.98
CA LEU A 170 -10.46 0.51 -0.09
C LEU A 170 -10.88 0.50 1.38
N CYS A 171 -12.03 1.06 1.71
CA CYS A 171 -12.56 1.02 3.08
C CYS A 171 -12.78 -0.42 3.55
N GLN A 172 -13.39 -1.26 2.72
CA GLN A 172 -13.60 -2.68 3.03
C GLN A 172 -12.26 -3.42 3.20
N CYS A 173 -11.30 -3.17 2.32
CA CYS A 173 -9.98 -3.79 2.36
C CYS A 173 -9.26 -3.49 3.68
N VAL A 174 -9.11 -2.22 4.04
CA VAL A 174 -8.38 -1.84 5.26
C VAL A 174 -9.14 -2.19 6.54
N SER A 175 -10.47 -2.23 6.49
CA SER A 175 -11.28 -2.77 7.59
C SER A 175 -10.96 -4.24 7.83
N GLY A 176 -10.79 -5.02 6.77
CA GLY A 176 -10.34 -6.42 6.83
C GLY A 176 -8.92 -6.57 7.41
N TRP A 177 -8.12 -5.52 7.37
CA TRP A 177 -6.79 -5.48 8.00
C TRP A 177 -6.82 -5.06 9.47
N GLY A 178 -8.00 -4.88 10.05
CA GLY A 178 -8.19 -4.43 11.43
C GLY A 178 -8.00 -2.92 11.60
N LYS A 179 -8.05 -2.16 10.52
CA LYS A 179 -7.95 -0.70 10.51
C LYS A 179 -9.34 -0.05 10.56
N GLN A 180 -9.36 1.22 10.93
CA GLN A 180 -10.55 2.07 10.92
C GLN A 180 -10.42 3.09 9.80
N PRO A 181 -11.10 2.87 8.65
CA PRO A 181 -11.06 3.80 7.54
C PRO A 181 -11.89 5.05 7.82
N VAL A 182 -11.35 6.20 7.46
CA VAL A 182 -12.05 7.49 7.44
C VAL A 182 -11.99 8.02 6.01
N ARG A 183 -13.15 8.39 5.47
CA ARG A 183 -13.25 8.96 4.12
C ARG A 183 -12.92 10.44 4.16
N CYS A 184 -11.96 10.85 3.34
CA CYS A 184 -11.53 12.23 3.20
C CYS A 184 -11.61 12.67 1.74
N ARG A 185 -11.72 13.97 1.52
CA ARG A 185 -11.51 14.58 0.21
C ARG A 185 -10.08 15.10 0.11
N SER A 186 -9.52 15.08 -1.09
CA SER A 186 -8.19 15.62 -1.35
C SER A 186 -8.21 17.14 -1.23
N THR A 187 -7.86 17.61 -0.04
CA THR A 187 -7.66 19.02 0.30
C THR A 187 -6.31 19.16 0.98
N PRO A 188 -5.71 20.38 1.02
CA PRO A 188 -4.45 20.57 1.73
C PRO A 188 -4.53 20.10 3.18
N GLY A 189 -3.69 19.11 3.55
CA GLY A 189 -3.63 18.53 4.90
C GLY A 189 -4.80 17.63 5.30
N PHE A 190 -5.55 17.15 4.32
CA PHE A 190 -6.82 16.40 4.44
C PHE A 190 -7.46 16.34 5.81
#